data_5a79a69236349caeb83256a78909572f
#
_entry.id   5a79a69236349caeb83256a78909572f
#
_cell.length_a   1.000
_cell.length_b   1.000
_cell.length_c   1.000
_cell.angle_alpha   90.00
_cell.angle_beta   90.00
_cell.angle_gamma   90.00
#
_symmetry.space_group_name_H-M   'P 1'
#
loop_
_entity.id
_entity.type
_entity.pdbx_description
1 polymer ?
#
loop_
_entity_poly.entity_id
_entity_poly.type
_entity_poly.pdbx_seq_one_letter_code
_entity_poly.pdbx_strand_id
1 'polypeptide(L)'
;LLVEIDCSNRLVYPSFCDSHTHLVYAAPREKEFVDRIKGLSYEEIARRGGGILNSAKLLHETSEEELYESAMERVWEIVKMGTGAVEIKSGYGLNTEDELKMLRVIQRIKRTSPICVRANFLGAHAIPLGYKNNPSEYVDIIINEMIPQVAAEELADFIDVFCDQGFFSVEDTERILMAGLKYG
;
A
#
# COMPACT_ATOMS: atom_id res chain seq x y z
N LEU A 1 36.33 -3.41 11.05
CA LEU A 1 36.69 -3.76 9.68
C LEU A 1 36.40 -2.53 8.80
N LEU A 2 37.44 -1.95 8.18
CA LEU A 2 37.33 -0.93 7.15
C LEU A 2 37.00 -1.66 5.83
N VAL A 3 35.90 -1.25 5.18
CA VAL A 3 35.59 -1.69 3.82
C VAL A 3 35.95 -0.54 2.91
N GLU A 4 36.88 -0.76 2.00
CA GLU A 4 37.29 0.18 0.97
C GLU A 4 36.58 -0.16 -0.33
N ILE A 5 35.94 0.84 -0.95
CA ILE A 5 35.24 0.68 -2.24
C ILE A 5 35.92 1.59 -3.24
N ASP A 6 36.53 1.00 -4.30
CA ASP A 6 37.10 1.76 -5.40
C ASP A 6 36.00 2.39 -6.27
N CYS A 7 35.91 3.73 -6.21
CA CYS A 7 35.01 4.53 -7.02
C CYS A 7 35.71 5.30 -8.14
N SER A 8 36.91 4.88 -8.57
CA SER A 8 37.67 5.52 -9.66
C SER A 8 36.83 5.60 -10.94
N ASN A 9 36.75 6.79 -11.52
CA ASN A 9 35.95 7.12 -12.71
C ASN A 9 34.42 6.89 -12.54
N ARG A 10 33.91 6.93 -11.32
CA ARG A 10 32.48 6.83 -10.99
C ARG A 10 32.02 8.04 -10.18
N LEU A 11 30.73 8.32 -10.27
CA LEU A 11 30.07 9.31 -9.41
C LEU A 11 29.37 8.58 -8.26
N VAL A 12 29.48 9.14 -7.06
CA VAL A 12 28.79 8.61 -5.87
C VAL A 12 27.73 9.64 -5.45
N TYR A 13 26.49 9.17 -5.36
CA TYR A 13 25.34 9.96 -4.93
C TYR A 13 24.64 9.31 -3.73
N PRO A 14 23.87 10.07 -2.93
CA PRO A 14 22.90 9.49 -2.01
C PRO A 14 21.92 8.60 -2.78
N SER A 15 21.45 7.52 -2.15
CA SER A 15 20.40 6.68 -2.72
C SER A 15 19.08 7.46 -2.84
N PHE A 16 18.23 7.03 -3.78
CA PHE A 16 16.89 7.60 -3.92
C PHE A 16 16.01 7.23 -2.72
N CYS A 17 15.11 8.14 -2.38
CA CYS A 17 14.03 7.92 -1.42
C CYS A 17 12.69 8.03 -2.17
N ASP A 18 11.93 6.94 -2.23
CA ASP A 18 10.59 6.92 -2.81
C ASP A 18 9.55 6.97 -1.69
N SER A 19 8.86 8.11 -1.59
CA SER A 19 7.96 8.43 -0.49
C SER A 19 6.51 8.03 -0.73
N HIS A 20 6.19 7.32 -1.83
CA HIS A 20 4.82 6.89 -2.11
C HIS A 20 4.80 5.66 -3.02
N THR A 21 4.66 4.48 -2.45
CA THR A 21 4.58 3.25 -3.25
C THR A 21 3.48 2.29 -2.79
N HIS A 22 3.09 1.41 -3.71
CA HIS A 22 2.25 0.25 -3.46
C HIS A 22 2.98 -1.01 -3.93
N LEU A 23 4.08 -1.38 -3.28
CA LEU A 23 4.89 -2.55 -3.67
C LEU A 23 4.24 -3.90 -3.34
N VAL A 24 3.32 -3.93 -2.36
CA VAL A 24 2.60 -5.14 -1.97
C VAL A 24 1.26 -5.17 -2.69
N TYR A 25 1.15 -6.04 -3.70
CA TYR A 25 -0.08 -6.29 -4.45
C TYR A 25 -0.06 -7.70 -5.07
N ALA A 26 -1.23 -8.30 -5.26
CA ALA A 26 -1.37 -9.66 -5.73
C ALA A 26 -1.09 -9.83 -7.24
N ALA A 27 -1.53 -8.86 -8.06
CA ALA A 27 -1.34 -8.90 -9.50
C ALA A 27 -1.18 -7.51 -10.09
N PRO A 28 -0.34 -7.37 -11.13
CA PRO A 28 -0.16 -6.12 -11.85
C PRO A 28 -1.39 -5.73 -12.69
N ARG A 29 -1.49 -4.45 -13.06
CA ARG A 29 -2.64 -3.88 -13.76
C ARG A 29 -2.28 -3.38 -15.17
N GLU A 30 -1.31 -4.01 -15.83
CA GLU A 30 -0.83 -3.59 -17.16
C GLU A 30 -1.94 -3.62 -18.21
N LYS A 31 -2.85 -4.58 -18.14
CA LYS A 31 -3.99 -4.67 -19.07
C LYS A 31 -4.89 -3.43 -18.98
N GLU A 32 -5.13 -2.92 -17.77
CA GLU A 32 -5.91 -1.70 -17.57
C GLU A 32 -5.17 -0.48 -18.13
N PHE A 33 -3.85 -0.42 -17.98
CA PHE A 33 -3.03 0.63 -18.57
C PHE A 33 -3.12 0.62 -20.11
N VAL A 34 -3.04 -0.55 -20.72
CA VAL A 34 -3.23 -0.71 -22.17
C VAL A 34 -4.63 -0.30 -22.60
N ASP A 35 -5.67 -0.65 -21.83
CA ASP A 35 -7.04 -0.27 -22.09
C ASP A 35 -7.24 1.26 -22.00
N ARG A 36 -6.59 1.93 -21.05
CA ARG A 36 -6.57 3.40 -20.98
C ARG A 36 -5.91 4.05 -22.20
N ILE A 37 -4.78 3.53 -22.67
CA ILE A 37 -4.11 4.00 -23.89
C ILE A 37 -5.05 3.85 -25.10
N LYS A 38 -5.85 2.79 -25.14
CA LYS A 38 -6.88 2.58 -26.18
C LYS A 38 -8.09 3.48 -26.05
N GLY A 39 -8.15 4.34 -25.04
CA GLY A 39 -9.22 5.31 -24.83
C GLY A 39 -10.44 4.78 -24.06
N LEU A 40 -10.34 3.61 -23.42
CA LEU A 40 -11.44 3.12 -22.58
C LEU A 40 -11.60 4.00 -21.33
N SER A 41 -12.83 4.28 -20.95
CA SER A 41 -13.15 4.98 -19.72
C SER A 41 -12.88 4.11 -18.49
N TYR A 42 -12.72 4.75 -17.32
CA TYR A 42 -12.56 4.04 -16.06
C TYR A 42 -13.75 3.09 -15.79
N GLU A 43 -14.98 3.51 -16.13
CA GLU A 43 -16.18 2.70 -15.96
C GLU A 43 -16.18 1.44 -16.84
N GLU A 44 -15.68 1.55 -18.07
CA GLU A 44 -15.55 0.43 -18.99
C GLU A 44 -14.50 -0.57 -18.51
N ILE A 45 -13.38 -0.07 -18.00
CA ILE A 45 -12.32 -0.91 -17.39
C ILE A 45 -12.86 -1.63 -16.16
N ALA A 46 -13.58 -0.93 -15.28
CA ALA A 46 -14.18 -1.53 -14.09
C ALA A 46 -15.23 -2.60 -14.45
N ARG A 47 -16.06 -2.38 -15.49
CA ARG A 47 -17.01 -3.39 -15.99
C ARG A 47 -16.33 -4.65 -16.55
N ARG A 48 -15.10 -4.53 -17.04
CA ARG A 48 -14.29 -5.65 -17.53
C ARG A 48 -13.56 -6.39 -16.41
N GLY A 49 -13.85 -6.07 -15.14
CA GLY A 49 -13.25 -6.68 -13.97
C GLY A 49 -11.90 -6.06 -13.56
N GLY A 50 -11.61 -4.84 -14.01
CA GLY A 50 -10.47 -4.03 -13.56
C GLY A 50 -10.79 -3.17 -12.33
N GLY A 51 -9.81 -2.36 -11.92
CA GLY A 51 -9.93 -1.42 -10.82
C GLY A 51 -9.52 -2.00 -9.47
N ILE A 52 -9.59 -1.15 -8.44
CA ILE A 52 -9.14 -1.48 -7.08
C ILE A 52 -9.91 -2.67 -6.48
N LEU A 53 -11.19 -2.84 -6.82
CA LEU A 53 -12.00 -3.93 -6.31
C LEU A 53 -11.52 -5.31 -6.81
N ASN A 54 -11.05 -5.37 -8.06
CA ASN A 54 -10.43 -6.59 -8.58
C ASN A 54 -9.08 -6.86 -7.90
N SER A 55 -8.29 -5.82 -7.66
CA SER A 55 -7.04 -5.96 -6.90
C SER A 55 -7.29 -6.48 -5.50
N ALA A 56 -8.34 -5.99 -4.81
CA ALA A 56 -8.74 -6.47 -3.50
C ALA A 56 -9.17 -7.94 -3.52
N LYS A 57 -9.97 -8.35 -4.51
CA LYS A 57 -10.36 -9.75 -4.66
C LYS A 57 -9.16 -10.68 -4.83
N LEU A 58 -8.24 -10.33 -5.74
CA LEU A 58 -7.03 -11.12 -5.96
C LEU A 58 -6.15 -11.17 -4.71
N LEU A 59 -6.03 -10.06 -3.99
CA LEU A 59 -5.27 -10.00 -2.74
C LEU A 59 -5.90 -10.88 -1.67
N HIS A 60 -7.23 -10.93 -1.58
CA HIS A 60 -7.94 -11.82 -0.66
C HIS A 60 -7.61 -13.31 -0.91
N GLU A 61 -7.53 -13.71 -2.19
CA GLU A 61 -7.24 -15.07 -2.62
C GLU A 61 -5.75 -15.45 -2.54
N THR A 62 -4.84 -14.44 -2.38
CA THR A 62 -3.38 -14.63 -2.36
C THR A 62 -2.87 -14.80 -0.94
N SER A 63 -2.03 -15.79 -0.71
CA SER A 63 -1.40 -16.02 0.59
C SER A 63 -0.40 -14.92 0.97
N GLU A 64 -0.12 -14.79 2.27
CA GLU A 64 0.90 -13.87 2.78
C GLU A 64 2.30 -14.16 2.21
N GLU A 65 2.64 -15.45 2.04
CA GLU A 65 3.92 -15.88 1.48
C GLU A 65 4.06 -15.47 0.00
N GLU A 66 3.05 -15.73 -0.83
CA GLU A 66 3.07 -15.33 -2.24
C GLU A 66 3.13 -13.81 -2.41
N LEU A 67 2.41 -13.05 -1.56
CA LEU A 67 2.50 -11.58 -1.55
C LEU A 67 3.92 -11.12 -1.20
N TYR A 68 4.54 -11.74 -0.20
CA TYR A 68 5.89 -11.40 0.22
C TYR A 68 6.92 -11.72 -0.86
N GLU A 69 6.89 -12.91 -1.45
CA GLU A 69 7.84 -13.32 -2.48
C GLU A 69 7.77 -12.38 -3.69
N SER A 70 6.56 -12.12 -4.20
CA SER A 70 6.38 -11.22 -5.33
C SER A 70 6.74 -9.75 -5.02
N ALA A 71 6.49 -9.29 -3.79
CA ALA A 71 6.90 -7.95 -3.37
C ALA A 71 8.42 -7.84 -3.26
N MET A 72 9.11 -8.88 -2.78
CA MET A 72 10.57 -8.89 -2.69
C MET A 72 11.24 -8.83 -4.06
N GLU A 73 10.67 -9.43 -5.10
CA GLU A 73 11.17 -9.27 -6.48
C GLU A 73 11.18 -7.79 -6.89
N ARG A 74 10.08 -7.06 -6.63
CA ARG A 74 9.97 -5.61 -6.90
C ARG A 74 10.92 -4.78 -6.04
N VAL A 75 11.11 -5.16 -4.77
CA VAL A 75 12.10 -4.52 -3.90
C VAL A 75 13.50 -4.63 -4.49
N TRP A 76 13.89 -5.81 -4.97
CA TRP A 76 15.20 -5.99 -5.60
C TRP A 76 15.33 -5.24 -6.93
N GLU A 77 14.26 -5.05 -7.68
CA GLU A 77 14.26 -4.20 -8.87
C GLU A 77 14.58 -2.74 -8.53
N ILE A 78 13.89 -2.15 -7.54
CA ILE A 78 14.12 -0.76 -7.13
C ILE A 78 15.49 -0.56 -6.47
N VAL A 79 15.98 -1.55 -5.74
CA VAL A 79 17.36 -1.55 -5.19
C VAL A 79 18.39 -1.46 -6.30
N LYS A 80 18.23 -2.25 -7.38
CA LYS A 80 19.12 -2.19 -8.55
C LYS A 80 19.09 -0.85 -9.27
N MET A 81 17.98 -0.10 -9.16
CA MET A 81 17.83 1.25 -9.71
C MET A 81 18.38 2.34 -8.78
N GLY A 82 18.87 1.98 -7.58
CA GLY A 82 19.50 2.91 -6.65
C GLY A 82 18.58 3.43 -5.54
N THR A 83 17.40 2.85 -5.35
CA THR A 83 16.51 3.18 -4.23
C THR A 83 17.06 2.62 -2.93
N GLY A 84 17.27 3.47 -1.92
CA GLY A 84 17.76 3.09 -0.59
C GLY A 84 16.74 3.30 0.52
N ALA A 85 15.63 3.97 0.23
CA ALA A 85 14.53 4.15 1.17
C ALA A 85 13.19 4.16 0.42
N VAL A 86 12.17 3.56 1.02
CA VAL A 86 10.83 3.45 0.42
C VAL A 86 9.75 3.52 1.47
N GLU A 87 8.67 4.20 1.16
CA GLU A 87 7.42 4.10 1.88
C GLU A 87 6.51 3.13 1.14
N ILE A 88 5.91 2.17 1.86
CA ILE A 88 5.02 1.17 1.29
C ILE A 88 3.65 1.27 1.97
N LYS A 89 2.62 1.52 1.18
CA LYS A 89 1.23 1.61 1.64
C LYS A 89 0.52 0.25 1.58
N SER A 90 -0.38 0.01 2.53
CA SER A 90 -1.47 -0.95 2.37
C SER A 90 -2.57 -0.38 1.45
N GLY A 91 -3.82 -0.80 1.59
CA GLY A 91 -4.94 -0.15 0.91
C GLY A 91 -5.56 -0.95 -0.25
N TYR A 92 -5.10 -2.17 -0.48
CA TYR A 92 -5.77 -3.10 -1.41
C TYR A 92 -6.53 -4.22 -0.70
N GLY A 93 -6.51 -4.27 0.64
CA GLY A 93 -7.25 -5.25 1.41
C GLY A 93 -8.74 -4.96 1.44
N LEU A 94 -9.11 -3.71 1.68
CA LEU A 94 -10.49 -3.22 1.80
C LEU A 94 -11.33 -3.95 2.86
N ASN A 95 -10.70 -4.67 3.77
CA ASN A 95 -11.25 -5.27 4.98
C ASN A 95 -10.13 -5.41 6.02
N THR A 96 -10.50 -5.70 7.26
CA THR A 96 -9.54 -5.73 8.39
C THR A 96 -8.47 -6.81 8.18
N GLU A 97 -8.85 -8.02 7.82
CA GLU A 97 -7.93 -9.16 7.69
C GLU A 97 -6.88 -8.93 6.60
N ASP A 98 -7.31 -8.49 5.43
CA ASP A 98 -6.41 -8.31 4.28
C ASP A 98 -5.53 -7.06 4.41
N GLU A 99 -6.02 -5.99 5.05
CA GLU A 99 -5.18 -4.82 5.37
C GLU A 99 -4.05 -5.20 6.35
N LEU A 100 -4.37 -5.96 7.39
CA LEU A 100 -3.37 -6.49 8.33
C LEU A 100 -2.38 -7.45 7.63
N LYS A 101 -2.88 -8.32 6.73
CA LYS A 101 -2.04 -9.20 5.92
C LYS A 101 -1.02 -8.41 5.10
N MET A 102 -1.45 -7.35 4.40
CA MET A 102 -0.54 -6.47 3.67
C MET A 102 0.51 -5.84 4.58
N LEU A 103 0.10 -5.30 5.71
CA LEU A 103 1.01 -4.64 6.65
C LEU A 103 2.01 -5.63 7.27
N ARG A 104 1.61 -6.88 7.56
CA ARG A 104 2.53 -7.93 8.02
C ARG A 104 3.58 -8.26 6.97
N VAL A 105 3.19 -8.33 5.69
CA VAL A 105 4.12 -8.46 4.56
C VAL A 105 5.10 -7.28 4.51
N ILE A 106 4.62 -6.04 4.65
CA ILE A 106 5.48 -4.85 4.67
C ILE A 106 6.46 -4.90 5.84
N GLN A 107 6.03 -5.31 7.04
CA GLN A 107 6.90 -5.49 8.19
C GLN A 107 7.95 -6.59 7.97
N ARG A 108 7.60 -7.66 7.27
CA ARG A 108 8.56 -8.70 6.88
C ARG A 108 9.60 -8.15 5.91
N ILE A 109 9.18 -7.39 4.89
CA ILE A 109 10.08 -6.69 3.95
C ILE A 109 11.04 -5.76 4.71
N LYS A 110 10.52 -4.95 5.66
CA LYS A 110 11.31 -4.05 6.50
C LYS A 110 12.44 -4.76 7.26
N ARG A 111 12.21 -6.01 7.68
CA ARG A 111 13.20 -6.81 8.44
C ARG A 111 14.21 -7.53 7.55
N THR A 112 13.86 -7.83 6.32
CA THR A 112 14.63 -8.73 5.44
C THR A 112 15.28 -8.04 4.26
N SER A 113 14.81 -6.84 3.88
CA SER A 113 15.38 -6.07 2.77
C SER A 113 16.58 -5.22 3.21
N PRO A 114 17.49 -4.86 2.29
CA PRO A 114 18.66 -4.04 2.59
C PRO A 114 18.36 -2.54 2.64
N ILE A 115 17.12 -2.10 2.35
CA ILE A 115 16.73 -0.70 2.27
C ILE A 115 15.90 -0.26 3.47
N CYS A 116 15.85 1.05 3.72
CA CYS A 116 14.97 1.60 4.74
C CYS A 116 13.51 1.53 4.26
N VAL A 117 12.64 0.86 5.02
CA VAL A 117 11.21 0.74 4.71
C VAL A 117 10.40 1.46 5.78
N ARG A 118 9.41 2.26 5.35
CA ARG A 118 8.36 2.82 6.18
C ARG A 118 7.02 2.24 5.76
N ALA A 119 6.28 1.72 6.73
CA ALA A 119 4.96 1.17 6.52
C ALA A 119 3.89 2.23 6.72
N ASN A 120 2.96 2.33 5.78
CA ASN A 120 1.85 3.28 5.85
C ASN A 120 0.51 2.54 5.76
N PHE A 121 -0.33 2.70 6.77
CA PHE A 121 -1.67 2.16 6.78
C PHE A 121 -2.61 3.05 5.97
N LEU A 122 -3.13 2.53 4.86
CA LEU A 122 -4.09 3.19 3.97
C LEU A 122 -5.40 2.39 3.86
N GLY A 123 -6.01 1.99 4.98
CA GLY A 123 -7.32 1.33 4.99
C GLY A 123 -8.41 2.16 4.31
N ALA A 124 -8.26 3.47 4.33
CA ALA A 124 -9.12 4.44 3.66
C ALA A 124 -8.66 4.73 2.20
N HIS A 125 -8.41 3.71 1.38
CA HIS A 125 -8.00 3.86 -0.01
C HIS A 125 -9.21 3.88 -0.97
N ALA A 126 -10.19 3.03 -0.75
CA ALA A 126 -11.44 3.01 -1.49
C ALA A 126 -12.57 2.44 -0.62
N ILE A 127 -13.81 2.74 -1.00
CA ILE A 127 -14.99 2.21 -0.31
C ILE A 127 -15.35 0.86 -0.91
N PRO A 128 -15.37 -0.24 -0.13
CA PRO A 128 -15.75 -1.56 -0.61
C PRO A 128 -17.21 -1.59 -1.11
N LEU A 129 -17.52 -2.51 -2.01
CA LEU A 129 -18.86 -2.60 -2.63
C LEU A 129 -19.99 -2.71 -1.60
N GLY A 130 -19.76 -3.45 -0.51
CA GLY A 130 -20.75 -3.64 0.55
C GLY A 130 -21.13 -2.36 1.29
N TYR A 131 -20.26 -1.34 1.27
CA TYR A 131 -20.44 -0.08 2.00
C TYR A 131 -20.74 1.11 1.10
N LYS A 132 -20.95 0.92 -0.21
CA LYS A 132 -21.25 2.03 -1.15
C LYS A 132 -22.47 2.85 -0.75
N ASN A 133 -23.49 2.23 -0.16
CA ASN A 133 -24.70 2.91 0.30
C ASN A 133 -24.58 3.49 1.72
N ASN A 134 -23.56 3.11 2.47
CA ASN A 134 -23.26 3.60 3.81
C ASN A 134 -21.74 3.70 4.03
N PRO A 135 -21.03 4.64 3.40
CA PRO A 135 -19.59 4.80 3.54
C PRO A 135 -19.13 5.03 4.99
N SER A 136 -19.96 5.69 5.80
CA SER A 136 -19.65 5.97 7.21
C SER A 136 -19.45 4.70 8.03
N GLU A 137 -20.16 3.62 7.73
CA GLU A 137 -19.96 2.33 8.40
C GLU A 137 -18.58 1.76 8.14
N TYR A 138 -18.04 1.90 6.91
CA TYR A 138 -16.67 1.49 6.62
C TYR A 138 -15.64 2.36 7.33
N VAL A 139 -15.88 3.67 7.44
CA VAL A 139 -15.06 4.58 8.25
C VAL A 139 -15.04 4.14 9.71
N ASP A 140 -16.19 3.73 10.25
CA ASP A 140 -16.30 3.23 11.63
C ASP A 140 -15.51 1.91 11.83
N ILE A 141 -15.49 1.02 10.82
CA ILE A 141 -14.63 -0.19 10.83
C ILE A 141 -13.15 0.19 10.84
N ILE A 142 -12.72 1.13 9.99
CA ILE A 142 -11.33 1.61 9.99
C ILE A 142 -10.94 2.12 11.37
N ILE A 143 -11.79 2.95 11.99
CA ILE A 143 -11.50 3.60 13.27
C ILE A 143 -11.54 2.61 14.45
N ASN A 144 -12.54 1.74 14.49
CA ASN A 144 -12.83 0.93 15.69
C ASN A 144 -12.24 -0.49 15.62
N GLU A 145 -11.88 -0.97 14.42
CA GLU A 145 -11.34 -2.32 14.24
C GLU A 145 -9.92 -2.30 13.68
N MET A 146 -9.70 -1.64 12.52
CA MET A 146 -8.40 -1.70 11.84
C MET A 146 -7.31 -0.96 12.61
N ILE A 147 -7.51 0.32 12.93
CA ILE A 147 -6.51 1.15 13.62
C ILE A 147 -6.06 0.51 14.94
N PRO A 148 -6.97 0.05 15.84
CA PRO A 148 -6.55 -0.61 17.08
C PRO A 148 -5.71 -1.86 16.85
N GLN A 149 -6.02 -2.68 15.83
CA GLN A 149 -5.27 -3.90 15.54
C GLN A 149 -3.91 -3.59 14.91
N VAL A 150 -3.85 -2.63 13.98
CA VAL A 150 -2.59 -2.14 13.40
C VAL A 150 -1.66 -1.62 14.49
N ALA A 151 -2.19 -0.86 15.45
CA ALA A 151 -1.43 -0.33 16.58
C ALA A 151 -0.98 -1.44 17.55
N ALA A 152 -1.86 -2.39 17.87
CA ALA A 152 -1.56 -3.49 18.78
C ALA A 152 -0.44 -4.41 18.25
N GLU A 153 -0.33 -4.60 16.94
CA GLU A 153 0.70 -5.37 16.28
C GLU A 153 1.91 -4.50 15.84
N GLU A 154 1.90 -3.19 16.07
CA GLU A 154 2.96 -2.24 15.66
C GLU A 154 3.27 -2.32 14.15
N LEU A 155 2.24 -2.43 13.30
CA LEU A 155 2.39 -2.74 11.88
C LEU A 155 2.68 -1.53 10.98
N ALA A 156 2.40 -0.31 11.41
CA ALA A 156 2.54 0.88 10.58
C ALA A 156 3.34 1.98 11.29
N ASP A 157 4.12 2.73 10.50
CA ASP A 157 4.81 3.94 10.94
C ASP A 157 3.92 5.19 10.73
N PHE A 158 2.98 5.13 9.77
CA PHE A 158 2.10 6.24 9.37
C PHE A 158 0.70 5.75 9.06
N ILE A 159 -0.25 6.69 9.07
CA ILE A 159 -1.62 6.50 8.58
C ILE A 159 -1.92 7.53 7.50
N ASP A 160 -2.65 7.11 6.47
CA ASP A 160 -3.03 7.95 5.33
C ASP A 160 -4.49 7.73 4.93
N VAL A 161 -5.07 8.69 4.21
CA VAL A 161 -6.45 8.66 3.72
C VAL A 161 -6.49 9.18 2.29
N PHE A 162 -7.14 8.47 1.38
CA PHE A 162 -7.40 8.97 0.04
C PHE A 162 -8.59 9.94 0.05
N CYS A 163 -8.30 11.18 0.45
CA CYS A 163 -9.26 12.28 0.51
C CYS A 163 -9.43 12.90 -0.86
N ASP A 164 -10.43 12.45 -1.61
CA ASP A 164 -10.74 13.00 -2.94
C ASP A 164 -12.23 12.85 -3.26
N GLN A 165 -12.70 13.58 -4.28
CA GLN A 165 -14.09 13.51 -4.72
C GLN A 165 -14.46 12.09 -5.17
N GLY A 166 -15.50 11.53 -4.56
CA GLY A 166 -15.96 10.16 -4.83
C GLY A 166 -15.28 9.08 -3.98
N PHE A 167 -14.37 9.46 -3.08
CA PHE A 167 -13.72 8.59 -2.11
C PHE A 167 -14.07 9.03 -0.68
N PHE A 168 -13.09 9.42 0.13
CA PHE A 168 -13.33 9.88 1.50
C PHE A 168 -13.41 11.40 1.57
N SER A 169 -14.36 11.90 2.38
CA SER A 169 -14.54 13.32 2.61
C SER A 169 -13.46 13.89 3.55
N VAL A 170 -13.38 15.23 3.62
CA VAL A 170 -12.50 15.91 4.59
C VAL A 170 -12.88 15.54 6.02
N GLU A 171 -14.19 15.42 6.31
CA GLU A 171 -14.68 15.03 7.64
C GLU A 171 -14.28 13.59 7.99
N ASP A 172 -14.43 12.64 7.06
CA ASP A 172 -13.98 11.26 7.25
C ASP A 172 -12.48 11.19 7.46
N THR A 173 -11.72 11.97 6.68
CA THR A 173 -10.26 12.08 6.80
C THR A 173 -9.87 12.56 8.19
N GLU A 174 -10.47 13.63 8.69
CA GLU A 174 -10.20 14.15 10.04
C GLU A 174 -10.51 13.09 11.11
N ARG A 175 -11.66 12.42 11.02
CA ARG A 175 -12.05 11.36 11.97
C ARG A 175 -11.03 10.22 12.01
N ILE A 176 -10.57 9.74 10.85
CA ILE A 176 -9.60 8.64 10.72
C ILE A 176 -8.23 9.06 11.25
N LEU A 177 -7.70 10.20 10.82
CA LEU A 177 -6.39 10.68 11.27
C LEU A 177 -6.37 10.98 12.77
N MET A 178 -7.43 11.58 13.32
CA MET A 178 -7.56 11.83 14.76
C MET A 178 -7.68 10.52 15.56
N ALA A 179 -8.25 9.47 14.98
CA ALA A 179 -8.25 8.16 15.61
C ALA A 179 -6.83 7.56 15.64
N GLY A 180 -6.07 7.69 14.56
CA GLY A 180 -4.67 7.23 14.48
C GLY A 180 -3.76 7.94 15.48
N LEU A 181 -3.90 9.25 15.63
CA LEU A 181 -3.11 10.06 16.58
C LEU A 181 -3.19 9.60 18.04
N LYS A 182 -4.19 8.81 18.42
CA LYS A 182 -4.30 8.26 19.79
C LYS A 182 -3.25 7.18 20.06
N TYR A 183 -2.65 6.65 19.03
CA TYR A 183 -1.67 5.55 19.12
C TYR A 183 -0.23 6.01 18.83
N GLY A 184 0.01 7.26 18.48
CA GLY A 184 1.32 7.88 18.25
C GLY A 184 1.58 8.24 16.81
#